data_7bf04c5a1ab8ce6a8f511a4ce121d224
#
_entry.id   7bf04c5a1ab8ce6a8f511a4ce121d224
#
_cell.length_a   1.000
_cell.length_b   1.000
_cell.length_c   1.000
_cell.angle_alpha   90.00
_cell.angle_beta   90.00
_cell.angle_gamma   90.00
#
_symmetry.space_group_name_H-M   'P 1'
#
loop_
_entity.id
_entity.type
_entity.pdbx_description
1 polymer ?
#
loop_
_entity_poly.entity_id
_entity_poly.type
_entity_poly.pdbx_seq_one_letter_code
_entity_poly.pdbx_strand_id
1 'polypeptide(L)'
;MKPSIFVVEDDPDISRLVRHHLENEGFVVRVYPTGSTVLTDAERQRPALFLLDIMVPGKDGLEICRTIRQTPGLAAVPVIFLTAKSSEADRVLGLELGADDYIAKPFSPRELVARVKAVLRRQERVAERREVVEAGALRLDVRTQEVTVRGKLVELSALEFKLLYFLASHPRHVFDRDRLLDEVWGRDRFVTPRTVDVHIRRLREKIEELPNRPQFLQTVRGSGYRFSPEVLESVEA
;
A
#
# COMPACT_ATOMS: atom_id res chain seq x y z
N MET A 1 17.32 1.27 14.81
CA MET A 1 16.54 0.14 15.41
C MET A 1 16.28 -0.89 14.33
N LYS A 2 16.22 -2.20 14.67
CA LYS A 2 15.81 -3.23 13.69
C LYS A 2 14.31 -3.07 13.37
N PRO A 3 13.90 -3.13 12.09
CA PRO A 3 12.49 -3.02 11.74
C PRO A 3 11.69 -4.20 12.29
N SER A 4 10.51 -3.92 12.85
CA SER A 4 9.62 -4.94 13.42
C SER A 4 8.54 -5.33 12.41
N ILE A 5 8.24 -6.63 12.33
CA ILE A 5 7.20 -7.19 11.47
C ILE A 5 6.17 -7.89 12.36
N PHE A 6 4.90 -7.53 12.20
CA PHE A 6 3.79 -8.18 12.88
C PHE A 6 3.15 -9.20 11.95
N VAL A 7 3.11 -10.44 12.41
CA VAL A 7 2.61 -11.60 11.65
C VAL A 7 1.35 -12.11 12.31
N VAL A 8 0.24 -12.11 11.60
CA VAL A 8 -1.02 -12.72 12.06
C VAL A 8 -1.21 -14.01 11.27
N GLU A 9 -1.05 -15.14 11.95
CA GLU A 9 -1.05 -16.49 11.36
C GLU A 9 -1.35 -17.49 12.47
N ASP A 10 -2.41 -18.29 12.30
CA ASP A 10 -2.87 -19.27 13.28
C ASP A 10 -2.15 -20.63 13.18
N ASP A 11 -1.64 -20.98 12.00
CA ASP A 11 -0.85 -22.19 11.81
C ASP A 11 0.53 -22.05 12.49
N PRO A 12 0.83 -22.90 13.51
CA PRO A 12 2.08 -22.79 14.26
C PRO A 12 3.33 -23.18 13.44
N ASP A 13 3.19 -23.98 12.39
CA ASP A 13 4.32 -24.39 11.56
C ASP A 13 4.64 -23.27 10.55
N ILE A 14 3.62 -22.66 9.95
CA ILE A 14 3.78 -21.52 9.06
C ILE A 14 4.33 -20.32 9.84
N SER A 15 3.77 -20.00 10.99
CA SER A 15 4.22 -18.88 11.81
C SER A 15 5.67 -19.05 12.29
N ARG A 16 6.08 -20.29 12.64
CA ARG A 16 7.46 -20.62 13.00
C ARG A 16 8.42 -20.47 11.81
N LEU A 17 8.01 -20.95 10.63
CA LEU A 17 8.77 -20.82 9.38
C LEU A 17 8.99 -19.35 9.03
N VAL A 18 7.92 -18.56 9.03
CA VAL A 18 7.95 -17.12 8.75
C VAL A 18 8.88 -16.39 9.72
N ARG A 19 8.69 -16.61 11.03
CA ARG A 19 9.53 -16.01 12.07
C ARG A 19 11.00 -16.34 11.85
N HIS A 20 11.35 -17.62 11.72
CA HIS A 20 12.71 -18.07 11.56
C HIS A 20 13.44 -17.37 10.41
N HIS A 21 12.79 -17.33 9.24
CA HIS A 21 13.43 -16.76 8.05
C HIS A 21 13.52 -15.24 8.11
N LEU A 22 12.53 -14.54 8.67
CA LEU A 22 12.60 -13.09 8.80
C LEU A 22 13.58 -12.65 9.90
N GLU A 23 13.69 -13.38 11.01
CA GLU A 23 14.68 -13.10 12.06
C GLU A 23 16.12 -13.30 11.56
N ASN A 24 16.36 -14.32 10.73
CA ASN A 24 17.66 -14.53 10.10
C ASN A 24 18.06 -13.39 9.15
N GLU A 25 17.09 -12.65 8.62
CA GLU A 25 17.33 -11.44 7.82
C GLU A 25 17.41 -10.16 8.64
N GLY A 26 17.40 -10.28 9.96
CA GLY A 26 17.64 -9.17 10.90
C GLY A 26 16.38 -8.41 11.30
N PHE A 27 15.18 -8.88 10.97
CA PHE A 27 13.93 -8.31 11.45
C PHE A 27 13.61 -8.73 12.89
N VAL A 28 12.80 -7.93 13.58
CA VAL A 28 12.16 -8.33 14.84
C VAL A 28 10.75 -8.82 14.50
N VAL A 29 10.41 -10.07 14.82
CA VAL A 29 9.13 -10.66 14.44
C VAL A 29 8.25 -10.88 15.67
N ARG A 30 7.02 -10.36 15.62
CA ARG A 30 5.95 -10.68 16.57
C ARG A 30 4.87 -11.47 15.88
N VAL A 31 4.51 -12.61 16.45
CA VAL A 31 3.46 -13.49 15.91
C VAL A 31 2.22 -13.40 16.78
N TYR A 32 1.09 -13.30 16.11
CA TYR A 32 -0.25 -13.27 16.69
C TYR A 32 -1.06 -14.42 16.09
N PRO A 33 -1.45 -15.42 16.87
CA PRO A 33 -2.25 -16.54 16.36
C PRO A 33 -3.73 -16.15 16.09
N THR A 34 -4.11 -14.95 16.51
CA THR A 34 -5.45 -14.37 16.29
C THR A 34 -5.35 -12.87 16.05
N GLY A 35 -6.36 -12.28 15.39
CA GLY A 35 -6.41 -10.84 15.13
C GLY A 35 -6.76 -9.95 16.33
N SER A 36 -6.92 -10.52 17.54
CA SER A 36 -7.55 -9.81 18.68
C SER A 36 -6.69 -8.71 19.29
N THR A 37 -5.37 -8.88 19.37
CA THR A 37 -4.48 -7.94 20.08
C THR A 37 -3.51 -7.19 19.16
N VAL A 38 -3.41 -7.61 17.88
CA VAL A 38 -2.41 -7.06 16.95
C VAL A 38 -2.55 -5.56 16.74
N LEU A 39 -3.77 -5.05 16.67
CA LEU A 39 -4.03 -3.62 16.47
C LEU A 39 -3.65 -2.78 17.70
N THR A 40 -4.02 -3.24 18.89
CA THR A 40 -3.66 -2.57 20.16
C THR A 40 -2.15 -2.51 20.34
N ASP A 41 -1.45 -3.60 20.01
CA ASP A 41 0.01 -3.63 20.10
C ASP A 41 0.65 -2.74 19.01
N ALA A 42 0.05 -2.68 17.82
CA ALA A 42 0.52 -1.84 16.73
C ALA A 42 0.39 -0.33 17.02
N GLU A 43 -0.65 0.09 17.73
CA GLU A 43 -0.81 1.48 18.21
C GLU A 43 0.28 1.86 19.23
N ARG A 44 0.69 0.91 20.08
CA ARG A 44 1.74 1.13 21.08
C ARG A 44 3.14 1.08 20.47
N GLN A 45 3.34 0.16 19.56
CA GLN A 45 4.61 -0.03 18.88
C GLN A 45 4.37 -0.28 17.39
N ARG A 46 4.36 0.81 16.62
CA ARG A 46 4.13 0.76 15.17
C ARG A 46 5.11 -0.20 14.48
N PRO A 47 4.63 -1.25 13.80
CA PRO A 47 5.49 -2.13 13.03
C PRO A 47 5.92 -1.47 11.72
N ALA A 48 7.00 -1.99 11.13
CA ALA A 48 7.44 -1.60 9.79
C ALA A 48 6.59 -2.27 8.68
N LEU A 49 5.94 -3.41 9.00
CA LEU A 49 5.12 -4.16 8.05
C LEU A 49 4.19 -5.11 8.81
N PHE A 50 2.97 -5.29 8.27
CA PHE A 50 2.07 -6.36 8.66
C PHE A 50 2.10 -7.49 7.63
N LEU A 51 2.19 -8.72 8.12
CA LEU A 51 2.00 -9.94 7.34
C LEU A 51 0.76 -10.64 7.88
N LEU A 52 -0.31 -10.69 7.10
CA LEU A 52 -1.63 -11.12 7.57
C LEU A 52 -2.11 -12.34 6.79
N ASP A 53 -2.40 -13.44 7.47
CA ASP A 53 -3.26 -14.45 6.86
C ASP A 53 -4.69 -13.91 6.77
N ILE A 54 -5.34 -14.19 5.66
CA ILE A 54 -6.75 -13.83 5.45
C ILE A 54 -7.65 -14.66 6.37
N MET A 55 -7.32 -15.96 6.54
CA MET A 55 -8.16 -16.90 7.27
C MET A 55 -7.61 -17.18 8.67
N VAL A 56 -7.76 -16.24 9.59
CA VAL A 56 -7.41 -16.46 11.00
C VAL A 56 -8.65 -16.48 11.89
N PRO A 57 -8.64 -17.22 13.00
CA PRO A 57 -9.75 -17.23 13.94
C PRO A 57 -10.02 -15.86 14.57
N GLY A 58 -11.30 -15.53 14.73
CA GLY A 58 -11.74 -14.27 15.33
C GLY A 58 -11.91 -13.17 14.26
N LYS A 59 -11.05 -12.16 14.26
CA LYS A 59 -11.01 -11.14 13.20
C LYS A 59 -10.23 -11.68 12.01
N ASP A 60 -10.87 -11.71 10.83
CA ASP A 60 -10.17 -12.10 9.61
C ASP A 60 -9.13 -11.05 9.16
N GLY A 61 -8.17 -11.49 8.37
CA GLY A 61 -7.08 -10.61 7.90
C GLY A 61 -7.57 -9.41 7.09
N LEU A 62 -8.69 -9.54 6.38
CA LEU A 62 -9.29 -8.45 5.60
C LEU A 62 -9.88 -7.37 6.52
N GLU A 63 -10.55 -7.79 7.61
CA GLU A 63 -11.08 -6.87 8.63
C GLU A 63 -9.94 -6.14 9.36
N ILE A 64 -8.85 -6.86 9.69
CA ILE A 64 -7.64 -6.27 10.29
C ILE A 64 -7.05 -5.22 9.34
N CYS A 65 -6.88 -5.56 8.05
CA CYS A 65 -6.36 -4.63 7.05
C CYS A 65 -7.23 -3.37 6.93
N ARG A 66 -8.55 -3.54 6.87
CA ARG A 66 -9.50 -2.41 6.84
C ARG A 66 -9.33 -1.50 8.05
N THR A 67 -9.21 -2.10 9.25
CA THR A 67 -9.01 -1.33 10.48
C THR A 67 -7.65 -0.60 10.48
N ILE A 68 -6.57 -1.26 10.03
CA ILE A 68 -5.24 -0.62 9.86
C ILE A 68 -5.37 0.62 8.97
N ARG A 69 -6.09 0.53 7.85
CA ARG A 69 -6.27 1.64 6.91
C ARG A 69 -7.13 2.79 7.45
N GLN A 70 -7.94 2.53 8.47
CA GLN A 70 -8.78 3.52 9.14
C GLN A 70 -8.15 4.08 10.42
N THR A 71 -7.07 3.47 10.92
CA THR A 71 -6.42 3.89 12.17
C THR A 71 -5.34 4.92 11.88
N PRO A 72 -5.45 6.16 12.40
CA PRO A 72 -4.42 7.16 12.31
C PRO A 72 -3.06 6.64 12.78
N GLY A 73 -2.00 6.94 12.01
CA GLY A 73 -0.65 6.45 12.29
C GLY A 73 -0.35 5.03 11.85
N LEU A 74 -1.36 4.18 11.57
CA LEU A 74 -1.17 2.84 10.99
C LEU A 74 -1.49 2.78 9.50
N ALA A 75 -2.29 3.71 8.98
CA ALA A 75 -2.77 3.71 7.59
C ALA A 75 -1.65 3.59 6.54
N ALA A 76 -0.48 4.18 6.80
CA ALA A 76 0.69 4.13 5.93
C ALA A 76 1.59 2.88 6.13
N VAL A 77 1.32 2.04 7.14
CA VAL A 77 2.11 0.82 7.35
C VAL A 77 1.75 -0.21 6.27
N PRO A 78 2.75 -0.77 5.57
CA PRO A 78 2.48 -1.75 4.54
C PRO A 78 1.89 -3.04 5.08
N VAL A 79 1.00 -3.62 4.27
CA VAL A 79 0.32 -4.89 4.54
C VAL A 79 0.59 -5.87 3.40
N ILE A 80 1.08 -7.05 3.74
CA ILE A 80 1.19 -8.19 2.82
C ILE A 80 0.22 -9.26 3.31
N PHE A 81 -0.62 -9.79 2.42
CA PHE A 81 -1.45 -10.93 2.74
C PHE A 81 -0.74 -12.26 2.47
N LEU A 82 -0.88 -13.19 3.42
CA LEU A 82 -0.67 -14.62 3.19
C LEU A 82 -2.04 -15.24 2.87
N THR A 83 -2.18 -15.97 1.78
CA THR A 83 -3.49 -16.49 1.40
C THR A 83 -3.41 -17.85 0.72
N ALA A 84 -4.26 -18.78 1.16
CA ALA A 84 -4.53 -20.03 0.43
C ALA A 84 -5.44 -19.79 -0.80
N LYS A 85 -6.11 -18.63 -0.86
CA LYS A 85 -7.01 -18.29 -1.95
C LYS A 85 -6.20 -17.74 -3.14
N SER A 86 -6.17 -18.50 -4.21
CA SER A 86 -5.44 -18.18 -5.45
C SER A 86 -6.33 -17.52 -6.51
N SER A 87 -7.64 -17.31 -6.24
CA SER A 87 -8.54 -16.73 -7.24
C SER A 87 -8.21 -15.26 -7.49
N GLU A 88 -8.35 -14.83 -8.73
CA GLU A 88 -8.16 -13.43 -9.12
C GLU A 88 -9.10 -12.50 -8.33
N ALA A 89 -10.32 -12.96 -8.04
CA ALA A 89 -11.31 -12.22 -7.27
C ALA A 89 -10.87 -11.95 -5.82
N ASP A 90 -10.28 -12.94 -5.13
CA ASP A 90 -9.79 -12.77 -3.75
C ASP A 90 -8.59 -11.81 -3.70
N ARG A 91 -7.72 -11.86 -4.72
CA ARG A 91 -6.58 -10.92 -4.84
C ARG A 91 -7.05 -9.49 -5.11
N VAL A 92 -8.03 -9.32 -5.99
CA VAL A 92 -8.65 -8.02 -6.26
C VAL A 92 -9.29 -7.45 -5.00
N LEU A 93 -10.06 -8.28 -4.26
CA LEU A 93 -10.71 -7.85 -3.01
C LEU A 93 -9.72 -7.35 -1.96
N GLY A 94 -8.63 -8.05 -1.75
CA GLY A 94 -7.64 -7.61 -0.76
C GLY A 94 -6.86 -6.37 -1.22
N LEU A 95 -6.58 -6.22 -2.52
CA LEU A 95 -6.05 -4.98 -3.09
C LEU A 95 -7.07 -3.85 -2.94
N GLU A 96 -8.35 -4.10 -3.12
CA GLU A 96 -9.43 -3.18 -2.80
C GLU A 96 -9.45 -2.77 -1.33
N LEU A 97 -8.95 -3.57 -0.42
CA LEU A 97 -8.78 -3.26 1.00
C LEU A 97 -7.46 -2.52 1.32
N GLY A 98 -6.56 -2.31 0.35
CA GLY A 98 -5.33 -1.52 0.53
C GLY A 98 -4.09 -2.33 0.89
N ALA A 99 -4.06 -3.62 0.58
CA ALA A 99 -2.85 -4.40 0.69
C ALA A 99 -1.77 -3.94 -0.32
N ASP A 100 -0.53 -4.08 0.09
CA ASP A 100 0.65 -3.67 -0.69
C ASP A 100 1.22 -4.82 -1.54
N ASP A 101 1.01 -6.08 -1.12
CA ASP A 101 1.39 -7.28 -1.86
C ASP A 101 0.64 -8.52 -1.33
N TYR A 102 0.81 -9.66 -2.03
CA TYR A 102 0.25 -10.97 -1.72
C TYR A 102 1.28 -12.06 -1.82
N ILE A 103 1.16 -13.06 -0.96
CA ILE A 103 1.92 -14.29 -0.99
C ILE A 103 0.93 -15.46 -0.96
N ALA A 104 0.88 -16.23 -2.05
CA ALA A 104 0.02 -17.41 -2.12
C ALA A 104 0.65 -18.58 -1.35
N LYS A 105 -0.13 -19.25 -0.52
CA LYS A 105 0.23 -20.52 0.13
C LYS A 105 0.00 -21.69 -0.87
N PRO A 106 0.93 -22.66 -0.99
CA PRO A 106 2.23 -22.73 -0.32
C PRO A 106 3.28 -21.82 -0.96
N PHE A 107 4.10 -21.17 -0.14
CA PHE A 107 5.17 -20.28 -0.59
C PHE A 107 6.55 -20.78 -0.18
N SER A 108 7.57 -20.38 -0.92
CA SER A 108 8.94 -20.62 -0.51
C SER A 108 9.42 -19.54 0.50
N PRO A 109 10.28 -19.91 1.48
CA PRO A 109 10.87 -18.91 2.38
C PRO A 109 11.63 -17.81 1.64
N ARG A 110 12.27 -18.14 0.53
CA ARG A 110 12.98 -17.16 -0.31
C ARG A 110 12.02 -16.14 -0.92
N GLU A 111 10.86 -16.59 -1.37
CA GLU A 111 9.81 -15.71 -1.92
C GLU A 111 9.30 -14.77 -0.85
N LEU A 112 8.95 -15.29 0.34
CA LEU A 112 8.50 -14.49 1.48
C LEU A 112 9.49 -13.36 1.80
N VAL A 113 10.75 -13.72 2.01
CA VAL A 113 11.81 -12.74 2.35
C VAL A 113 11.99 -11.72 1.23
N ALA A 114 12.03 -12.15 -0.02
CA ALA A 114 12.20 -11.26 -1.17
C ALA A 114 11.06 -10.22 -1.25
N ARG A 115 9.80 -10.63 -1.04
CA ARG A 115 8.63 -9.74 -1.06
C ARG A 115 8.63 -8.77 0.11
N VAL A 116 8.88 -9.23 1.32
CA VAL A 116 9.00 -8.38 2.51
C VAL A 116 10.07 -7.31 2.29
N LYS A 117 11.28 -7.71 1.85
CA LYS A 117 12.35 -6.77 1.53
C LYS A 117 11.98 -5.81 0.40
N ALA A 118 11.28 -6.29 -0.63
CA ALA A 118 10.85 -5.45 -1.76
C ALA A 118 9.86 -4.37 -1.30
N VAL A 119 8.88 -4.72 -0.46
CA VAL A 119 7.89 -3.78 0.08
C VAL A 119 8.58 -2.75 0.98
N LEU A 120 9.44 -3.16 1.92
CA LEU A 120 10.16 -2.24 2.81
C LEU A 120 11.13 -1.33 2.05
N ARG A 121 11.91 -1.84 1.10
CA ARG A 121 12.82 -1.04 0.25
C ARG A 121 12.07 0.01 -0.57
N ARG A 122 10.81 -0.26 -0.97
CA ARG A 122 9.98 0.71 -1.68
C ARG A 122 9.69 1.93 -0.81
N GLN A 123 9.52 1.76 0.50
CA GLN A 123 9.37 2.88 1.43
C GLN A 123 10.65 3.71 1.57
N GLU A 124 11.81 3.07 1.66
CA GLU A 124 13.11 3.76 1.79
C GLU A 124 13.45 4.61 0.56
N ARG A 125 13.20 4.10 -0.65
CA ARG A 125 13.48 4.84 -1.90
C ARG A 125 12.64 6.09 -2.12
N VAL A 126 11.45 6.16 -1.51
CA VAL A 126 10.61 7.36 -1.55
C VAL A 126 11.24 8.47 -0.70
N ALA A 127 11.93 8.10 0.39
CA ALA A 127 12.58 9.06 1.29
C ALA A 127 13.82 9.76 0.69
N GLU A 128 14.43 9.22 -0.37
CA GLU A 128 15.67 9.76 -0.97
C GLU A 128 15.45 10.79 -2.09
N ARG A 129 14.18 11.00 -2.54
CA ARG A 129 13.87 11.92 -3.65
C ARG A 129 13.02 13.09 -3.18
N ARG A 130 13.36 14.33 -3.60
CA ARG A 130 12.75 15.64 -3.29
C ARG A 130 11.84 15.63 -2.06
N GLU A 131 12.27 16.29 -1.01
CA GLU A 131 11.59 16.29 0.29
C GLU A 131 10.11 16.72 0.25
N VAL A 132 9.73 17.58 -0.71
CA VAL A 132 8.36 18.05 -0.89
C VAL A 132 8.03 18.16 -2.38
N VAL A 133 6.86 17.67 -2.78
CA VAL A 133 6.25 17.90 -4.09
C VAL A 133 5.02 18.76 -3.90
N GLU A 134 5.02 19.96 -4.46
CA GLU A 134 3.85 20.85 -4.50
C GLU A 134 3.31 20.90 -5.93
N ALA A 135 2.02 20.68 -6.07
CA ALA A 135 1.34 20.66 -7.34
C ALA A 135 -0.09 21.19 -7.19
N GLY A 136 -0.25 22.50 -7.42
CA GLY A 136 -1.51 23.18 -7.17
C GLY A 136 -1.90 23.12 -5.68
N ALA A 137 -3.09 22.63 -5.40
CA ALA A 137 -3.59 22.48 -4.03
C ALA A 137 -3.10 21.21 -3.30
N LEU A 138 -2.30 20.39 -3.98
CA LEU A 138 -1.73 19.15 -3.44
C LEU A 138 -0.30 19.39 -2.98
N ARG A 139 0.01 18.96 -1.75
CA ARG A 139 1.37 18.92 -1.21
C ARG A 139 1.65 17.52 -0.67
N LEU A 140 2.76 16.94 -1.09
CA LEU A 140 3.28 15.67 -0.59
C LEU A 140 4.63 15.93 0.10
N ASP A 141 4.73 15.57 1.36
CA ASP A 141 6.01 15.53 2.07
C ASP A 141 6.54 14.10 2.06
N VAL A 142 7.64 13.88 1.36
CA VAL A 142 8.20 12.55 1.15
C VAL A 142 8.84 12.00 2.42
N ARG A 143 9.37 12.88 3.26
CA ARG A 143 10.07 12.50 4.50
C ARG A 143 9.08 12.04 5.57
N THR A 144 7.96 12.76 5.73
CA THR A 144 6.91 12.40 6.69
C THR A 144 5.86 11.46 6.10
N GLN A 145 5.84 11.30 4.77
CA GLN A 145 4.79 10.61 4.00
C GLN A 145 3.40 11.24 4.21
N GLU A 146 3.37 12.52 4.53
CA GLU A 146 2.14 13.27 4.70
C GLU A 146 1.68 13.85 3.36
N VAL A 147 0.39 13.81 3.16
CA VAL A 147 -0.27 14.42 2.00
C VAL A 147 -1.31 15.40 2.49
N THR A 148 -1.24 16.61 1.97
CA THR A 148 -2.31 17.59 2.19
C THR A 148 -2.94 18.01 0.87
N VAL A 149 -4.26 18.12 0.87
CA VAL A 149 -5.04 18.63 -0.26
C VAL A 149 -5.85 19.80 0.22
N ARG A 150 -5.66 20.98 -0.40
CA ARG A 150 -6.29 22.23 0.04
C ARG A 150 -6.08 22.50 1.53
N GLY A 151 -4.88 22.19 2.04
CA GLY A 151 -4.50 22.36 3.44
C GLY A 151 -5.05 21.32 4.42
N LYS A 152 -5.82 20.33 3.95
CA LYS A 152 -6.34 19.25 4.80
C LYS A 152 -5.47 18.02 4.65
N LEU A 153 -5.09 17.40 5.77
CA LEU A 153 -4.34 16.16 5.81
C LEU A 153 -5.20 15.02 5.24
N VAL A 154 -4.57 14.20 4.37
CA VAL A 154 -5.19 13.03 3.74
C VAL A 154 -4.36 11.80 4.05
N GLU A 155 -4.98 10.80 4.65
CA GLU A 155 -4.30 9.55 4.97
C GLU A 155 -4.27 8.60 3.76
N LEU A 156 -3.05 8.27 3.33
CA LEU A 156 -2.80 7.34 2.24
C LEU A 156 -2.07 6.08 2.75
N SER A 157 -2.33 4.95 2.11
CA SER A 157 -1.47 3.78 2.27
C SER A 157 -0.11 4.02 1.60
N ALA A 158 0.90 3.22 1.95
CA ALA A 158 2.24 3.34 1.37
C ALA A 158 2.24 3.26 -0.17
N LEU A 159 1.41 2.37 -0.75
CA LEU A 159 1.25 2.24 -2.20
C LEU A 159 0.49 3.40 -2.83
N GLU A 160 -0.57 3.87 -2.19
CA GLU A 160 -1.32 5.05 -2.65
C GLU A 160 -0.40 6.28 -2.67
N PHE A 161 0.38 6.47 -1.58
CA PHE A 161 1.36 7.55 -1.52
C PHE A 161 2.39 7.44 -2.65
N LYS A 162 2.96 6.25 -2.85
CA LYS A 162 3.98 6.02 -3.88
C LYS A 162 3.44 6.25 -5.29
N LEU A 163 2.23 5.79 -5.59
CA LEU A 163 1.57 6.00 -6.89
C LEU A 163 1.29 7.48 -7.12
N LEU A 164 0.74 8.17 -6.12
CA LEU A 164 0.48 9.60 -6.21
C LEU A 164 1.77 10.40 -6.36
N TYR A 165 2.79 10.10 -5.55
CA TYR A 165 4.10 10.73 -5.64
C TYR A 165 4.75 10.54 -7.01
N PHE A 166 4.74 9.32 -7.54
CA PHE A 166 5.28 9.04 -8.88
C PHE A 166 4.59 9.90 -9.95
N LEU A 167 3.27 9.92 -9.96
CA LEU A 167 2.49 10.69 -10.93
C LEU A 167 2.68 12.21 -10.74
N ALA A 168 2.66 12.70 -9.50
CA ALA A 168 2.83 14.12 -9.18
C ALA A 168 4.26 14.63 -9.46
N SER A 169 5.26 13.75 -9.36
CA SER A 169 6.64 14.08 -9.73
C SER A 169 6.87 14.18 -11.25
N HIS A 170 5.88 13.73 -12.06
CA HIS A 170 5.91 13.78 -13.52
C HIS A 170 4.63 14.43 -14.07
N PRO A 171 4.36 15.70 -13.74
CA PRO A 171 3.11 16.34 -14.09
C PRO A 171 2.90 16.38 -15.62
N ARG A 172 1.65 16.20 -16.04
CA ARG A 172 1.21 16.17 -17.44
C ARG A 172 1.73 14.99 -18.28
N HIS A 173 2.63 14.16 -17.73
CA HIS A 173 3.10 12.96 -18.43
C HIS A 173 2.07 11.82 -18.32
N VAL A 174 1.80 11.14 -19.44
CA VAL A 174 0.88 9.99 -19.48
C VAL A 174 1.69 8.71 -19.28
N PHE A 175 1.26 7.89 -18.33
CA PHE A 175 1.84 6.58 -18.07
C PHE A 175 0.80 5.51 -18.31
N ASP A 176 1.17 4.49 -19.07
CA ASP A 176 0.35 3.29 -19.19
C ASP A 176 0.34 2.46 -17.91
N ARG A 177 -0.58 1.50 -17.82
CA ARG A 177 -0.77 0.69 -16.63
C ARG A 177 0.43 -0.19 -16.31
N ASP A 178 1.05 -0.75 -17.33
CA ASP A 178 2.21 -1.63 -17.16
C ASP A 178 3.39 -0.86 -16.61
N ARG A 179 3.65 0.33 -17.12
CA ARG A 179 4.70 1.20 -16.61
C ARG A 179 4.45 1.66 -15.19
N LEU A 180 3.22 2.09 -14.87
CA LEU A 180 2.86 2.44 -13.48
C LEU A 180 3.03 1.25 -12.54
N LEU A 181 2.67 0.08 -13.00
CA LEU A 181 2.83 -1.15 -12.26
C LEU A 181 4.31 -1.46 -12.01
N ASP A 182 5.19 -1.33 -13.01
CA ASP A 182 6.63 -1.54 -12.88
C ASP A 182 7.30 -0.55 -11.92
N GLU A 183 6.96 0.73 -12.03
CA GLU A 183 7.57 1.79 -11.21
C GLU A 183 7.09 1.77 -9.76
N VAL A 184 5.82 1.44 -9.54
CA VAL A 184 5.21 1.48 -8.21
C VAL A 184 5.30 0.13 -7.49
N TRP A 185 5.02 -0.98 -8.16
CA TRP A 185 5.06 -2.34 -7.58
C TRP A 185 6.37 -3.07 -7.83
N GLY A 186 7.12 -2.68 -8.87
CA GLY A 186 8.37 -3.34 -9.28
C GLY A 186 8.12 -4.44 -10.31
N ARG A 187 9.21 -4.94 -10.94
CA ARG A 187 9.12 -5.93 -12.04
C ARG A 187 8.81 -7.35 -11.58
N ASP A 188 9.25 -7.72 -10.39
CA ASP A 188 9.03 -9.07 -9.81
C ASP A 188 7.68 -9.11 -9.07
N ARG A 189 6.58 -9.06 -9.83
CA ARG A 189 5.23 -8.91 -9.29
C ARG A 189 4.28 -10.02 -9.75
N PHE A 190 3.34 -10.38 -8.88
CA PHE A 190 2.21 -11.26 -9.20
C PHE A 190 0.86 -10.51 -9.24
N VAL A 191 0.91 -9.22 -9.60
CA VAL A 191 -0.26 -8.36 -9.72
C VAL A 191 -0.47 -7.92 -11.17
N THR A 192 -1.71 -7.73 -11.56
CA THR A 192 -2.08 -7.39 -12.94
C THR A 192 -2.19 -5.86 -13.12
N PRO A 193 -2.17 -5.34 -14.35
CA PRO A 193 -2.39 -3.92 -14.64
C PRO A 193 -3.71 -3.35 -14.06
N ARG A 194 -4.70 -4.21 -13.83
CA ARG A 194 -5.98 -3.85 -13.19
C ARG A 194 -5.82 -3.36 -11.75
N THR A 195 -4.75 -3.77 -11.07
CA THR A 195 -4.39 -3.28 -9.74
C THR A 195 -4.18 -1.76 -9.73
N VAL A 196 -3.60 -1.21 -10.78
CA VAL A 196 -3.42 0.25 -10.93
C VAL A 196 -4.76 0.97 -10.90
N ASP A 197 -5.77 0.44 -11.63
CA ASP A 197 -7.09 1.05 -11.71
C ASP A 197 -7.77 1.15 -10.34
N VAL A 198 -7.62 0.11 -9.52
CA VAL A 198 -8.14 0.05 -8.15
C VAL A 198 -7.50 1.15 -7.27
N HIS A 199 -6.17 1.28 -7.32
CA HIS A 199 -5.47 2.28 -6.51
C HIS A 199 -5.71 3.72 -7.01
N ILE A 200 -5.85 3.93 -8.32
CA ILE A 200 -6.26 5.23 -8.89
C ILE A 200 -7.66 5.62 -8.41
N ARG A 201 -8.62 4.68 -8.42
CA ARG A 201 -9.97 4.94 -7.92
C ARG A 201 -9.94 5.38 -6.44
N ARG A 202 -9.22 4.67 -5.59
CA ARG A 202 -9.09 5.00 -4.16
C ARG A 202 -8.42 6.33 -3.91
N LEU A 203 -7.36 6.61 -4.65
CA LEU A 203 -6.71 7.91 -4.58
C LEU A 203 -7.71 9.01 -4.92
N ARG A 204 -8.51 8.84 -5.98
CA ARG A 204 -9.56 9.81 -6.34
C ARG A 204 -10.58 10.02 -5.22
N GLU A 205 -11.02 8.94 -4.58
CA GLU A 205 -11.96 9.01 -3.45
C GLU A 205 -11.40 9.83 -2.27
N LYS A 206 -10.06 9.93 -2.14
CA LYS A 206 -9.39 10.63 -1.05
C LYS A 206 -8.93 12.05 -1.39
N ILE A 207 -8.51 12.30 -2.63
CA ILE A 207 -7.86 13.58 -3.00
C ILE A 207 -8.70 14.47 -3.92
N GLU A 208 -9.72 13.91 -4.60
CA GLU A 208 -10.57 14.66 -5.52
C GLU A 208 -11.84 15.14 -4.81
N GLU A 209 -12.34 16.29 -5.18
CA GLU A 209 -13.67 16.73 -4.73
C GLU A 209 -14.80 15.89 -5.33
N LEU A 210 -14.65 15.58 -6.63
CA LEU A 210 -15.57 14.75 -7.38
C LEU A 210 -14.78 13.59 -8.02
N PRO A 211 -14.74 12.40 -7.40
CA PRO A 211 -13.99 11.25 -7.90
C PRO A 211 -14.32 10.85 -9.36
N ASN A 212 -15.56 11.10 -9.78
CA ASN A 212 -16.03 10.84 -11.15
C ASN A 212 -15.64 11.94 -12.16
N ARG A 213 -15.18 13.11 -11.67
CA ARG A 213 -14.64 14.21 -12.48
C ARG A 213 -13.28 14.63 -11.93
N PRO A 214 -12.27 13.76 -11.99
CA PRO A 214 -11.00 13.97 -11.33
C PRO A 214 -10.25 15.15 -11.97
N GLN A 215 -9.72 16.02 -11.11
CA GLN A 215 -8.91 17.16 -11.49
C GLN A 215 -7.42 16.79 -11.50
N PHE A 216 -6.94 16.13 -10.43
CA PHE A 216 -5.54 15.74 -10.28
C PHE A 216 -5.19 14.48 -11.08
N LEU A 217 -5.91 13.39 -10.87
CA LEU A 217 -5.62 12.09 -11.46
C LEU A 217 -6.53 11.83 -12.67
N GLN A 218 -6.09 12.23 -13.84
CA GLN A 218 -6.88 12.14 -15.07
C GLN A 218 -6.65 10.81 -15.78
N THR A 219 -7.75 10.25 -16.37
CA THR A 219 -7.68 9.10 -17.27
C THR A 219 -7.51 9.60 -18.71
N VAL A 220 -6.46 9.13 -19.37
CA VAL A 220 -6.28 9.30 -20.82
C VAL A 220 -6.75 8.01 -21.50
N ARG A 221 -7.93 8.06 -22.14
CA ARG A 221 -8.55 6.86 -22.74
C ARG A 221 -7.60 6.16 -23.70
N GLY A 222 -7.46 4.86 -23.55
CA GLY A 222 -6.56 4.03 -24.36
C GLY A 222 -5.08 4.12 -24.02
N SER A 223 -4.64 5.11 -23.19
CA SER A 223 -3.23 5.36 -22.91
C SER A 223 -2.84 5.17 -21.43
N GLY A 224 -3.75 5.41 -20.48
CA GLY A 224 -3.44 5.23 -19.05
C GLY A 224 -3.82 6.42 -18.18
N TYR A 225 -2.89 6.88 -17.34
CA TYR A 225 -3.15 7.92 -16.33
C TYR A 225 -2.09 9.01 -16.36
N ARG A 226 -2.50 10.24 -15.99
CA ARG A 226 -1.60 11.36 -15.78
C ARG A 226 -2.00 12.16 -14.56
N PHE A 227 -1.05 12.90 -14.00
CA PHE A 227 -1.30 13.92 -13.00
C PHE A 227 -1.39 15.30 -13.64
N SER A 228 -2.43 16.07 -13.29
CA SER A 228 -2.56 17.48 -13.66
C SER A 228 -2.41 18.34 -12.40
N PRO A 229 -1.45 19.26 -12.34
CA PRO A 229 -1.30 20.18 -11.21
C PRO A 229 -2.34 21.30 -11.24
N GLU A 230 -3.00 21.52 -12.38
CA GLU A 230 -3.99 22.57 -12.54
C GLU A 230 -5.35 22.08 -12.06
N VAL A 231 -5.89 22.73 -11.04
CA VAL A 231 -7.31 22.65 -10.72
C VAL A 231 -8.01 23.39 -11.84
N LEU A 232 -8.76 22.68 -12.70
CA LEU A 232 -9.66 23.35 -13.64
C LEU A 232 -10.64 24.15 -12.79
N GLU A 233 -10.51 25.48 -12.77
CA GLU A 233 -11.57 26.34 -12.26
C GLU A 233 -12.85 25.91 -12.99
N SER A 234 -13.87 25.56 -12.21
CA SER A 234 -15.19 25.27 -12.73
C SER A 234 -15.61 26.48 -13.54
N VAL A 235 -15.61 26.38 -14.85
CA VAL A 235 -16.32 27.32 -15.69
C VAL A 235 -17.79 27.08 -15.36
N GLU A 236 -18.32 27.89 -14.46
CA GLU A 236 -19.77 28.04 -14.29
C GLU A 236 -20.34 28.50 -15.64
N ALA A 237 -21.11 27.64 -16.24
CA ALA A 237 -21.96 27.94 -17.39
C ALA A 237 -23.42 27.76 -16.99
#